data_41d21127435af06a82462d5cc2a576f9
#
_entry.id   41d21127435af06a82462d5cc2a576f9
#
_cell.length_a   1.000
_cell.length_b   1.000
_cell.length_c   1.000
_cell.angle_alpha   90.00
_cell.angle_beta   90.00
_cell.angle_gamma   90.00
#
_symmetry.space_group_name_H-M   'P 1'
#
loop_
_entity.id
_entity.type
_entity.pdbx_description
1 polymer ?
#
loop_
_entity_poly.entity_id
_entity_poly.type
_entity_poly.pdbx_seq_one_letter_code
_entity_poly.pdbx_strand_id
1 'polypeptide(L)'
;MIAMTGNPNPFTLGRLIDEASPRNGTSLLAMLPGALLSMADGSPELDCGFIIATWSKRHGRPMLHLLANTDTHWPGVLTPFEPYFIEHVIGGAITADDALGRRVDVADPRSFDIVRDGKALVEAQRRAHRFEHLGPPAYRIGGGVEVATLTRKKAAIRRIHTWPSDRIGELINPDKENP
;
A
#
# COMPACT_ATOMS: atom_id res chain seq x y z
N MET A 1 7.48 3.44 -8.32
CA MET A 1 7.27 3.31 -6.86
C MET A 1 6.35 2.13 -6.63
N ILE A 2 6.65 1.29 -5.67
CA ILE A 2 5.87 0.10 -5.34
C ILE A 2 5.60 0.11 -3.83
N ALA A 3 4.35 -0.09 -3.44
CA ALA A 3 3.95 -0.43 -2.08
C ALA A 3 3.45 -1.88 -2.06
N MET A 4 3.63 -2.57 -0.96
CA MET A 4 3.24 -3.98 -0.79
C MET A 4 2.22 -4.12 0.34
N THR A 5 1.35 -5.11 0.21
CA THR A 5 0.41 -5.55 1.23
C THR A 5 0.47 -7.07 1.37
N GLY A 6 -0.04 -7.62 2.47
CA GLY A 6 0.05 -9.05 2.76
C GLY A 6 1.34 -9.44 3.48
N ASN A 7 1.89 -10.62 3.21
CA ASN A 7 3.12 -11.13 3.83
C ASN A 7 4.27 -11.39 2.85
N PRO A 8 4.54 -10.51 1.87
CA PRO A 8 5.63 -10.71 0.93
C PRO A 8 6.98 -10.58 1.63
N ASN A 9 7.98 -11.30 1.12
CA ASN A 9 9.36 -11.06 1.48
C ASN A 9 9.91 -9.87 0.66
N PRO A 10 10.09 -8.69 1.26
CA PRO A 10 10.53 -7.49 0.53
C PRO A 10 11.93 -7.64 -0.08
N PHE A 11 12.80 -8.45 0.52
CA PHE A 11 14.14 -8.70 -0.02
C PHE A 11 14.09 -9.52 -1.30
N THR A 12 13.18 -10.49 -1.39
CA THR A 12 13.00 -11.28 -2.62
C THR A 12 12.51 -10.40 -3.75
N LEU A 13 11.51 -9.56 -3.52
CA LEU A 13 11.02 -8.62 -4.54
C LEU A 13 12.11 -7.62 -4.95
N GLY A 14 12.83 -7.03 -3.99
CA GLY A 14 13.94 -6.11 -4.28
C GLY A 14 14.97 -6.75 -5.20
N ARG A 15 15.41 -7.96 -4.87
CA ARG A 15 16.36 -8.71 -5.69
C ARG A 15 15.84 -8.97 -7.10
N LEU A 16 14.58 -9.42 -7.25
CA LEU A 16 13.99 -9.67 -8.57
C LEU A 16 13.92 -8.39 -9.43
N ILE A 17 13.61 -7.24 -8.82
CA ILE A 17 13.60 -5.95 -9.52
C ILE A 17 15.00 -5.56 -9.94
N ASP A 18 15.99 -5.70 -9.06
CA ASP A 18 17.39 -5.37 -9.34
C ASP A 18 17.97 -6.27 -10.45
N GLU A 19 17.73 -7.57 -10.39
CA GLU A 19 18.16 -8.53 -11.41
C GLU A 19 17.53 -8.25 -12.78
N ALA A 20 16.24 -7.92 -12.81
CA ALA A 20 15.53 -7.62 -14.06
C ALA A 20 15.84 -6.22 -14.60
N SER A 21 16.34 -5.30 -13.77
CA SER A 21 16.74 -3.93 -14.12
C SER A 21 15.75 -3.22 -15.05
N PRO A 22 14.47 -3.06 -14.69
CA PRO A 22 13.47 -2.49 -15.58
C PRO A 22 13.81 -1.06 -15.94
N ARG A 23 13.88 -0.76 -17.25
CA ARG A 23 14.31 0.56 -17.76
C ARG A 23 13.28 1.68 -17.51
N ASN A 24 12.03 1.33 -17.29
CA ASN A 24 10.93 2.28 -17.09
C ASN A 24 9.70 1.60 -16.47
N GLY A 25 8.66 2.39 -16.18
CA GLY A 25 7.42 1.87 -15.58
C GLY A 25 6.70 0.82 -16.42
N THR A 26 6.76 0.89 -17.74
CA THR A 26 6.13 -0.11 -18.62
C THR A 26 6.85 -1.45 -18.53
N SER A 27 8.19 -1.45 -18.56
CA SER A 27 8.97 -2.69 -18.41
C SER A 27 8.85 -3.25 -17.00
N LEU A 28 8.72 -2.41 -15.96
CA LEU A 28 8.43 -2.84 -14.61
C LEU A 28 7.06 -3.55 -14.52
N LEU A 29 6.00 -2.95 -15.03
CA LEU A 29 4.66 -3.55 -15.05
C LEU A 29 4.60 -4.86 -15.83
N ALA A 30 5.38 -4.99 -16.89
CA ALA A 30 5.43 -6.21 -17.70
C ALA A 30 6.14 -7.37 -16.98
N MET A 31 7.12 -7.08 -16.13
CA MET A 31 7.88 -8.13 -15.42
C MET A 31 7.27 -8.58 -14.10
N LEU A 32 6.55 -7.68 -13.40
CA LEU A 32 6.06 -7.95 -12.04
C LEU A 32 5.10 -9.15 -11.95
N PRO A 33 4.19 -9.43 -12.91
CA PRO A 33 3.36 -10.63 -12.89
C PRO A 33 4.19 -11.92 -12.80
N GLY A 34 5.21 -12.05 -13.63
CA GLY A 34 6.12 -13.21 -13.63
C GLY A 34 6.92 -13.32 -12.34
N ALA A 35 7.40 -12.20 -11.79
CA ALA A 35 8.08 -12.18 -10.50
C ALA A 35 7.15 -12.62 -9.36
N LEU A 36 5.91 -12.12 -9.34
CA LEU A 36 4.92 -12.49 -8.35
C LEU A 36 4.52 -13.96 -8.45
N LEU A 37 4.37 -14.49 -9.68
CA LEU A 37 4.10 -15.92 -9.91
C LEU A 37 5.24 -16.78 -9.36
N SER A 38 6.50 -16.43 -9.65
CA SER A 38 7.66 -17.16 -9.12
C SER A 38 7.74 -17.13 -7.59
N MET A 39 7.32 -16.03 -6.96
CA MET A 39 7.25 -15.94 -5.51
C MET A 39 6.13 -16.83 -4.95
N ALA A 40 4.96 -16.85 -5.60
CA ALA A 40 3.81 -17.66 -5.19
C ALA A 40 4.07 -19.16 -5.35
N ASP A 41 4.74 -19.59 -6.42
CA ASP A 41 5.15 -20.98 -6.64
C ASP A 41 6.10 -21.48 -5.54
N GLY A 42 6.96 -20.63 -5.02
CA GLY A 42 7.87 -20.94 -3.91
C GLY A 42 7.22 -20.87 -2.52
N SER A 43 6.03 -20.30 -2.40
CA SER A 43 5.31 -20.08 -1.14
C SER A 43 3.81 -20.09 -1.40
N PRO A 44 3.17 -21.28 -1.42
CA PRO A 44 1.73 -21.40 -1.71
C PRO A 44 0.82 -20.63 -0.75
N GLU A 45 1.28 -20.37 0.49
CA GLU A 45 0.59 -19.58 1.49
C GLU A 45 0.77 -18.06 1.31
N LEU A 46 1.52 -17.65 0.29
CA LEU A 46 1.73 -16.24 0.01
C LEU A 46 0.41 -15.57 -0.36
N ASP A 47 0.02 -14.57 0.39
CA ASP A 47 -1.08 -13.66 0.08
C ASP A 47 -0.50 -12.25 0.06
N CYS A 48 -0.29 -11.72 -1.13
CA CYS A 48 0.28 -10.40 -1.28
C CYS A 48 -0.23 -9.66 -2.51
N GLY A 49 -0.19 -8.35 -2.40
CA GLY A 49 -0.49 -7.44 -3.49
C GLY A 49 0.47 -6.26 -3.54
N PHE A 50 0.53 -5.64 -4.70
CA PHE A 50 1.35 -4.48 -4.97
C PHE A 50 0.49 -3.31 -5.45
N ILE A 51 0.74 -2.13 -4.90
CA ILE A 51 0.29 -0.86 -5.47
C ILE A 51 1.50 -0.26 -6.18
N ILE A 52 1.39 -0.12 -7.49
CA ILE A 52 2.49 0.30 -8.35
C ILE A 52 2.15 1.66 -8.94
N ALA A 53 2.94 2.68 -8.59
CA ALA A 53 2.83 4.01 -9.18
C ALA A 53 3.90 4.21 -10.26
N THR A 54 3.47 4.50 -11.47
CA THR A 54 4.34 4.81 -12.62
C THR A 54 3.96 6.16 -13.23
N TRP A 55 4.93 6.83 -13.87
CA TRP A 55 4.64 8.04 -14.63
C TRP A 55 4.33 7.67 -16.09
N SER A 56 3.13 7.99 -16.55
CA SER A 56 2.74 7.80 -17.94
C SER A 56 3.16 8.99 -18.79
N LYS A 57 4.09 8.79 -19.72
CA LYS A 57 4.45 9.83 -20.70
C LYS A 57 3.28 10.15 -21.63
N ARG A 58 2.48 9.14 -22.00
CA ARG A 58 1.32 9.29 -22.88
C ARG A 58 0.24 10.18 -22.28
N HIS A 59 -0.05 10.02 -20.97
CA HIS A 59 -1.12 10.75 -20.29
C HIS A 59 -0.61 11.98 -19.52
N GLY A 60 0.72 12.18 -19.43
CA GLY A 60 1.32 13.29 -18.69
C GLY A 60 1.05 13.30 -17.18
N ARG A 61 0.65 12.14 -16.61
CA ARG A 61 0.27 12.01 -15.19
C ARG A 61 0.75 10.70 -14.58
N PRO A 62 0.77 10.60 -13.24
CA PRO A 62 0.99 9.32 -12.57
C PRO A 62 -0.19 8.37 -12.87
N MET A 63 0.11 7.08 -12.94
CA MET A 63 -0.84 5.99 -13.11
C MET A 63 -0.64 5.01 -11.97
N LEU A 64 -1.72 4.55 -11.37
CA LEU A 64 -1.71 3.54 -10.32
C LEU A 64 -2.18 2.20 -10.87
N HIS A 65 -1.51 1.14 -10.44
CA HIS A 65 -1.90 -0.22 -10.78
C HIS A 65 -1.91 -1.07 -9.50
N LEU A 66 -2.90 -1.95 -9.41
CA LEU A 66 -2.91 -3.07 -8.47
C LEU A 66 -2.40 -4.31 -9.18
N LEU A 67 -1.66 -5.13 -8.47
CA LEU A 67 -1.25 -6.46 -8.89
C LEU A 67 -1.24 -7.34 -7.65
N ALA A 68 -1.95 -8.46 -7.66
CA ALA A 68 -1.97 -9.39 -6.54
C ALA A 68 -1.88 -10.84 -7.05
N ASN A 69 -1.47 -11.76 -6.17
CA ASN A 69 -1.48 -13.19 -6.49
C ASN A 69 -2.81 -13.86 -6.15
N THR A 70 -3.69 -13.20 -5.41
CA THR A 70 -5.05 -13.64 -5.10
C THR A 70 -6.03 -12.49 -5.30
N ASP A 71 -7.31 -12.79 -5.37
CA ASP A 71 -8.39 -11.78 -5.35
C ASP A 71 -9.00 -11.59 -3.95
N THR A 72 -8.42 -12.21 -2.93
CA THR A 72 -8.93 -12.24 -1.54
C THR A 72 -9.25 -10.84 -0.99
N HIS A 73 -8.41 -9.85 -1.29
CA HIS A 73 -8.60 -8.48 -0.80
C HIS A 73 -9.54 -7.64 -1.68
N TRP A 74 -9.77 -8.05 -2.93
CA TRP A 74 -10.61 -7.36 -3.90
C TRP A 74 -11.42 -8.34 -4.76
N PRO A 75 -12.34 -9.11 -4.13
CA PRO A 75 -13.09 -10.17 -4.81
C PRO A 75 -13.88 -9.62 -6.00
N GLY A 76 -13.73 -10.29 -7.15
CA GLY A 76 -14.43 -9.91 -8.38
C GLY A 76 -13.95 -8.62 -9.05
N VAL A 77 -12.90 -7.98 -8.53
CA VAL A 77 -12.28 -6.77 -9.10
C VAL A 77 -10.96 -7.11 -9.79
N LEU A 78 -10.14 -7.96 -9.17
CA LEU A 78 -8.84 -8.33 -9.70
C LEU A 78 -8.84 -9.71 -10.32
N THR A 79 -8.11 -9.86 -11.42
CA THR A 79 -7.62 -11.14 -11.90
C THR A 79 -6.24 -11.36 -11.30
N PRO A 80 -6.00 -12.48 -10.58
CA PRO A 80 -4.67 -12.78 -10.04
C PRO A 80 -3.58 -12.72 -11.11
N PHE A 81 -2.44 -12.15 -10.75
CA PHE A 81 -1.26 -11.96 -11.60
C PHE A 81 -1.45 -11.00 -12.80
N GLU A 82 -2.55 -10.25 -12.86
CA GLU A 82 -2.77 -9.23 -13.89
C GLU A 82 -2.72 -7.82 -13.28
N PRO A 83 -1.94 -6.88 -13.86
CA PRO A 83 -1.95 -5.49 -13.41
C PRO A 83 -3.29 -4.83 -13.74
N TYR A 84 -3.98 -4.33 -12.73
CA TYR A 84 -5.25 -3.64 -12.85
C TYR A 84 -5.07 -2.14 -12.64
N PHE A 85 -5.49 -1.32 -13.62
CA PHE A 85 -5.45 0.14 -13.50
C PHE A 85 -6.50 0.64 -12.52
N ILE A 86 -6.08 1.56 -11.65
CA ILE A 86 -6.93 2.20 -10.66
C ILE A 86 -6.72 3.72 -10.68
N GLU A 87 -7.77 4.48 -10.45
CA GLU A 87 -7.65 5.93 -10.35
C GLU A 87 -7.19 6.36 -8.95
N HIS A 88 -7.69 5.70 -7.92
CA HIS A 88 -7.32 5.92 -6.53
C HIS A 88 -7.49 4.62 -5.73
N VAL A 89 -6.75 4.49 -4.64
CA VAL A 89 -6.93 3.42 -3.67
C VAL A 89 -7.14 4.04 -2.31
N ILE A 90 -8.17 3.56 -1.64
CA ILE A 90 -8.32 3.71 -0.21
C ILE A 90 -8.40 2.28 0.34
N GLY A 91 -7.35 1.86 1.03
CA GLY A 91 -7.34 0.60 1.75
C GLY A 91 -7.57 0.82 3.23
N GLY A 92 -8.18 -0.16 3.88
CA GLY A 92 -8.37 -0.16 5.31
C GLY A 92 -9.82 -0.40 5.75
N ALA A 93 -10.02 -0.62 7.04
CA ALA A 93 -11.32 -0.94 7.62
C ALA A 93 -12.24 0.28 7.82
N ILE A 94 -11.73 1.48 7.60
CA ILE A 94 -12.47 2.73 7.79
C ILE A 94 -12.36 3.59 6.54
N THR A 95 -13.45 4.22 6.14
CA THR A 95 -13.46 5.14 5.01
C THR A 95 -12.78 6.48 5.37
N ALA A 96 -12.39 7.26 4.36
CA ALA A 96 -11.83 8.58 4.60
C ALA A 96 -12.85 9.53 5.24
N ASP A 97 -14.13 9.43 4.85
CA ASP A 97 -15.21 10.22 5.41
C ASP A 97 -15.38 9.95 6.91
N ASP A 98 -15.43 8.67 7.28
CA ASP A 98 -15.57 8.25 8.69
C ASP A 98 -14.33 8.65 9.52
N ALA A 99 -13.14 8.44 8.97
CA ALA A 99 -11.89 8.77 9.65
C ALA A 99 -11.72 10.27 9.92
N LEU A 100 -12.21 11.12 9.01
CA LEU A 100 -12.06 12.56 9.07
C LEU A 100 -13.31 13.28 9.60
N GLY A 101 -14.42 12.55 9.81
CA GLY A 101 -15.69 13.11 10.27
C GLY A 101 -16.30 14.13 9.29
N ARG A 102 -15.94 14.06 8.01
CA ARG A 102 -16.45 14.94 6.95
C ARG A 102 -16.36 14.24 5.60
N ARG A 103 -17.22 14.64 4.65
CA ARG A 103 -17.14 14.15 3.28
C ARG A 103 -15.83 14.60 2.61
N VAL A 104 -15.17 13.68 1.96
CA VAL A 104 -13.87 13.89 1.33
C VAL A 104 -13.85 13.29 -0.07
N ASP A 105 -13.40 14.07 -1.03
CA ASP A 105 -12.96 13.55 -2.32
C ASP A 105 -11.43 13.43 -2.30
N VAL A 106 -10.93 12.22 -2.14
CA VAL A 106 -9.48 11.96 -2.07
C VAL A 106 -8.75 12.25 -3.38
N ALA A 107 -9.47 12.36 -4.48
CA ALA A 107 -8.92 12.76 -5.79
C ALA A 107 -8.81 14.28 -5.93
N ASP A 108 -9.55 15.07 -5.15
CA ASP A 108 -9.46 16.53 -5.16
C ASP A 108 -8.47 17.03 -4.08
N PRO A 109 -7.30 17.59 -4.46
CA PRO A 109 -6.32 18.10 -3.50
C PRO A 109 -6.83 19.27 -2.65
N ARG A 110 -7.96 19.89 -3.02
CA ARG A 110 -8.61 20.91 -2.19
C ARG A 110 -9.51 20.30 -1.10
N SER A 111 -9.97 19.08 -1.33
CA SER A 111 -10.79 18.32 -0.38
C SER A 111 -9.93 17.47 0.57
N PHE A 112 -8.75 17.01 0.13
CA PHE A 112 -7.89 16.10 0.88
C PHE A 112 -6.43 16.58 0.87
N ASP A 113 -5.92 16.98 2.04
CA ASP A 113 -4.50 17.25 2.25
C ASP A 113 -3.77 15.95 2.60
N ILE A 114 -2.91 15.47 1.70
CA ILE A 114 -2.24 14.17 1.84
C ILE A 114 -1.37 14.06 3.11
N VAL A 115 -0.86 15.16 3.65
CA VAL A 115 -0.02 15.13 4.85
C VAL A 115 -0.88 15.14 6.11
N ARG A 116 -1.79 16.11 6.21
CA ARG A 116 -2.65 16.28 7.38
C ARG A 116 -3.71 15.19 7.45
N ASP A 117 -4.50 15.06 6.39
CA ASP A 117 -5.66 14.15 6.35
C ASP A 117 -5.20 12.70 6.16
N GLY A 118 -4.12 12.47 5.41
CA GLY A 118 -3.51 11.15 5.26
C GLY A 118 -2.96 10.61 6.58
N LYS A 119 -2.34 11.46 7.41
CA LYS A 119 -1.93 11.07 8.77
C LYS A 119 -3.14 10.70 9.62
N ALA A 120 -4.18 11.56 9.65
CA ALA A 120 -5.39 11.31 10.44
C ALA A 120 -6.11 10.03 9.99
N LEU A 121 -6.18 9.76 8.68
CA LEU A 121 -6.74 8.52 8.14
C LEU A 121 -5.98 7.29 8.62
N VAL A 122 -4.65 7.29 8.57
CA VAL A 122 -3.84 6.16 9.03
C VAL A 122 -3.95 5.98 10.55
N GLU A 123 -4.03 7.05 11.33
CA GLU A 123 -4.26 6.98 12.78
C GLU A 123 -5.64 6.39 13.10
N ALA A 124 -6.69 6.77 12.38
CA ALA A 124 -8.02 6.20 12.54
C ALA A 124 -8.03 4.70 12.16
N GLN A 125 -7.40 4.32 11.05
CA GLN A 125 -7.24 2.92 10.64
C GLN A 125 -6.45 2.11 11.67
N ARG A 126 -5.39 2.68 12.27
CA ARG A 126 -4.60 2.04 13.32
C ARG A 126 -5.46 1.65 14.53
N ARG A 127 -6.42 2.50 14.90
CA ARG A 127 -7.32 2.26 16.05
C ARG A 127 -8.53 1.39 15.69
N ALA A 128 -9.05 1.51 14.47
CA ALA A 128 -10.22 0.75 14.02
C ALA A 128 -9.88 -0.70 13.66
N HIS A 129 -8.61 -1.00 13.44
CA HIS A 129 -8.20 -2.21 12.76
C HIS A 129 -8.02 -3.39 13.70
N ARG A 130 -9.14 -4.09 13.94
CA ARG A 130 -9.15 -5.44 14.48
C ARG A 130 -9.47 -6.40 13.33
N PHE A 131 -8.48 -7.07 12.78
CA PHE A 131 -8.71 -8.15 11.83
C PHE A 131 -9.12 -9.42 12.56
N GLU A 132 -10.34 -9.44 13.10
CA GLU A 132 -10.86 -10.57 13.88
C GLU A 132 -10.91 -11.87 13.06
N HIS A 133 -11.06 -11.77 11.74
CA HIS A 133 -11.11 -12.91 10.83
C HIS A 133 -9.72 -13.50 10.47
N LEU A 134 -8.63 -12.85 10.85
CA LEU A 134 -7.26 -13.29 10.56
C LEU A 134 -6.50 -13.83 11.79
N GLY A 135 -7.23 -14.15 12.88
CA GLY A 135 -6.65 -14.64 14.13
C GLY A 135 -7.02 -13.79 15.34
N PRO A 136 -6.32 -13.93 16.47
CA PRO A 136 -6.61 -13.13 17.66
C PRO A 136 -6.55 -11.63 17.34
N PRO A 137 -7.42 -10.82 17.97
CA PRO A 137 -7.49 -9.39 17.73
C PRO A 137 -6.11 -8.75 17.88
N ALA A 138 -5.62 -8.14 16.83
CA ALA A 138 -4.33 -7.49 16.84
C ALA A 138 -4.37 -6.22 15.99
N TYR A 139 -3.74 -5.15 16.48
CA TYR A 139 -3.49 -3.96 15.68
C TYR A 139 -2.32 -4.25 14.73
N ARG A 140 -2.46 -3.92 13.45
CA ARG A 140 -1.46 -4.26 12.42
C ARG A 140 -0.79 -3.04 11.80
N ILE A 141 -1.31 -1.84 12.06
CA ILE A 141 -0.74 -0.61 11.53
C ILE A 141 0.17 0.01 12.60
N GLY A 142 1.46 0.08 12.32
CA GLY A 142 2.45 0.57 13.26
C GLY A 142 3.70 1.14 12.60
N GLY A 143 4.65 1.54 13.45
CA GLY A 143 5.96 2.08 13.06
C GLY A 143 5.93 3.52 12.62
N GLY A 144 5.10 3.90 11.65
CA GLY A 144 5.00 5.29 11.20
C GLY A 144 4.18 5.49 9.94
N VAL A 145 3.98 6.76 9.59
CA VAL A 145 3.28 7.17 8.37
C VAL A 145 4.28 7.75 7.38
N GLU A 146 4.26 7.25 6.17
CA GLU A 146 5.08 7.73 5.09
C GLU A 146 4.21 8.26 3.94
N VAL A 147 4.62 9.38 3.37
CA VAL A 147 4.02 9.93 2.15
C VAL A 147 4.98 9.70 0.99
N ALA A 148 4.47 9.00 0.00
CA ALA A 148 5.16 8.78 -1.25
C ALA A 148 4.63 9.74 -2.32
N THR A 149 5.52 10.43 -3.01
CA THR A 149 5.18 11.35 -4.09
C THR A 149 5.85 10.94 -5.39
N LEU A 150 5.10 10.96 -6.48
CA LEU A 150 5.60 10.68 -7.81
C LEU A 150 5.30 11.86 -8.75
N THR A 151 6.35 12.42 -9.34
CA THR A 151 6.26 13.44 -10.36
C THR A 151 6.95 12.98 -11.64
N ARG A 152 6.82 13.74 -12.71
CA ARG A 152 7.55 13.46 -13.97
C ARG A 152 9.07 13.36 -13.77
N LYS A 153 9.62 14.11 -12.82
CA LYS A 153 11.08 14.25 -12.64
C LYS A 153 11.64 13.38 -11.53
N LYS A 154 10.83 13.06 -10.51
CA LYS A 154 11.31 12.32 -9.32
C LYS A 154 10.20 11.56 -8.61
N ALA A 155 10.62 10.50 -7.93
CA ALA A 155 9.87 9.87 -6.86
C ALA A 155 10.55 10.20 -5.53
N ALA A 156 9.78 10.38 -4.47
CA ALA A 156 10.29 10.63 -3.12
C ALA A 156 9.37 9.96 -2.10
N ILE A 157 9.96 9.47 -1.01
CA ILE A 157 9.24 8.99 0.17
C ILE A 157 9.69 9.85 1.34
N ARG A 158 8.74 10.29 2.14
CA ARG A 158 8.99 11.09 3.34
C ARG A 158 8.18 10.52 4.49
N ARG A 159 8.84 10.19 5.59
CA ARG A 159 8.16 9.89 6.86
C ARG A 159 7.63 11.17 7.46
N ILE A 160 6.33 11.19 7.79
CA ILE A 160 5.63 12.36 8.35
C ILE A 160 5.20 12.16 9.80
N HIS A 161 5.19 10.90 10.25
CA HIS A 161 4.90 10.54 11.64
C HIS A 161 5.59 9.23 12.03
N THR A 162 5.88 9.09 13.31
CA THR A 162 6.41 7.85 13.91
C THR A 162 5.70 7.65 15.25
N TRP A 163 5.37 6.40 15.55
CA TRP A 163 4.87 6.00 16.86
C TRP A 163 6.01 5.43 17.70
N PRO A 164 6.52 6.18 18.70
CA PRO A 164 7.69 5.75 19.49
C PRO A 164 7.42 4.51 20.36
N SER A 165 6.15 4.26 20.67
CA SER A 165 5.71 3.09 21.43
C SER A 165 5.82 1.78 20.66
N ASP A 166 5.87 1.84 19.32
CA ASP A 166 5.93 0.64 18.49
C ASP A 166 7.37 0.12 18.43
N ARG A 167 7.55 -1.12 18.83
CA ARG A 167 8.83 -1.81 18.79
C ARG A 167 8.75 -3.07 17.96
N ILE A 168 9.81 -3.35 17.22
CA ILE A 168 9.92 -4.57 16.41
C ILE A 168 9.83 -5.80 17.35
N GLY A 169 8.91 -6.72 17.01
CA GLY A 169 8.67 -7.94 17.79
C GLY A 169 7.69 -7.78 18.95
N GLU A 170 7.18 -6.58 19.22
CA GLU A 170 6.14 -6.34 20.23
C GLU A 170 4.77 -6.14 19.56
N LEU A 171 3.70 -6.48 20.30
CA LEU A 171 2.33 -6.21 19.85
C LEU A 171 2.08 -4.71 19.86
N ILE A 172 1.54 -4.21 18.76
CA ILE A 172 1.11 -2.82 18.62
C ILE A 172 -0.06 -2.56 19.57
N ASN A 173 0.02 -1.51 20.35
CA ASN A 173 -1.05 -1.08 21.25
C ASN A 173 -1.24 0.45 21.14
N PRO A 174 -2.20 0.92 20.30
CA PRO A 174 -2.47 2.34 20.11
C PRO A 174 -2.93 3.07 21.38
N ASP A 175 -3.47 2.36 22.37
CA ASP A 175 -3.99 2.95 23.61
C ASP A 175 -2.87 3.38 24.56
N LYS A 176 -1.65 2.87 24.37
CA LYS A 176 -0.46 3.30 25.14
C LYS A 176 0.07 4.68 24.78
N GLU A 177 -0.43 5.29 23.71
CA GLU A 177 0.06 6.58 23.19
C GLU A 177 -0.69 7.79 23.73
N ASN A 178 -1.82 7.57 24.39
CA ASN A 178 -2.58 8.60 25.09
C ASN A 178 -2.60 8.28 26.59
N PRO A 179 -1.65 8.81 27.38
CA PRO A 179 -1.76 8.79 28.82
C PRO A 179 -2.90 9.71 29.30
#